data_3137d802a356bb11ac8f08defa7acdf8
#
_entry.id   3137d802a356bb11ac8f08defa7acdf8
#
_cell.length_a   1.000
_cell.length_b   1.000
_cell.length_c   1.000
_cell.angle_alpha   90.00
_cell.angle_beta   90.00
_cell.angle_gamma   90.00
#
_symmetry.space_group_name_H-M   'P 1'
#
loop_
_entity.id
_entity.type
_entity.pdbx_description
1 polymer ?
#
loop_
_entity_poly.entity_id
_entity_poly.type
_entity_poly.pdbx_seq_one_letter_code
_entity_poly.pdbx_strand_id
1 'polypeptide(L)'
;VTTVDHADIYGYYECEQLFGEGLALDKSMRDQIEIVTKCDIKLCGDKNPDWKVNHYNTSKNHIVESVNNSLARLQVEDIDVLLIHRPDALMDADEVAETFSELKQVGKVKHFGVSNFTPRQFELLQSRLDAPLVTNQVEINPLNFDVVDDGTLDLLQQLRVKPMAWSCLAGGSIFNGLKEQHIRVRDELEAIREEVGAQSIDQVIYAWVRRLPSKPMPIIGSGKIERVQTAIDALSIELTREQWFRVWIASKGHGVP
;
A
#
# COMPACT_ATOMS: atom_id res chain seq x y z
N VAL A 1 -5.15 13.02 -8.73
CA VAL A 1 -4.32 12.14 -7.88
C VAL A 1 -3.23 13.01 -7.26
N THR A 2 -3.13 12.99 -5.95
CA THR A 2 -2.21 13.86 -5.19
C THR A 2 -1.22 13.09 -4.33
N THR A 3 -1.30 11.76 -4.30
CA THR A 3 -0.38 10.92 -3.54
C THR A 3 0.31 9.93 -4.48
N VAL A 4 1.63 9.82 -4.38
CA VAL A 4 2.45 8.88 -5.13
C VAL A 4 3.12 7.88 -4.18
N ASP A 5 3.11 6.60 -4.56
CA ASP A 5 3.60 5.50 -3.73
C ASP A 5 4.86 4.88 -4.33
N HIS A 6 5.96 5.02 -3.62
CA HIS A 6 7.27 4.50 -3.96
C HIS A 6 7.76 3.46 -2.94
N ALA A 7 8.88 2.87 -3.19
CA ALA A 7 9.76 2.19 -2.25
C ALA A 7 11.20 2.26 -2.77
N ASP A 8 12.16 2.28 -1.87
CA ASP A 8 13.59 2.33 -2.19
C ASP A 8 14.03 1.21 -3.14
N ILE A 9 13.41 0.01 -3.03
CA ILE A 9 13.73 -1.17 -3.83
C ILE A 9 13.02 -1.25 -5.18
N TYR A 10 12.01 -0.41 -5.46
CA TYR A 10 11.23 -0.55 -6.69
C TYR A 10 12.10 -0.34 -7.94
N GLY A 11 11.82 -1.15 -8.97
CA GLY A 11 12.64 -1.17 -10.18
C GLY A 11 14.11 -1.51 -9.91
N TYR A 12 14.38 -2.33 -8.89
CA TYR A 12 15.73 -2.66 -8.43
C TYR A 12 16.55 -1.39 -8.10
N TYR A 13 15.92 -0.52 -7.26
CA TYR A 13 16.44 0.76 -6.77
C TYR A 13 16.51 1.90 -7.81
N GLU A 14 15.69 1.85 -8.89
CA GLU A 14 15.71 2.87 -9.95
C GLU A 14 14.45 3.71 -10.06
N CYS A 15 13.29 3.22 -9.56
CA CYS A 15 12.02 3.93 -9.73
C CYS A 15 11.98 5.31 -9.06
N GLU A 16 12.57 5.47 -7.88
CA GLU A 16 12.65 6.76 -7.20
C GLU A 16 13.45 7.77 -8.02
N GLN A 17 14.57 7.35 -8.63
CA GLN A 17 15.40 8.21 -9.47
C GLN A 17 14.64 8.67 -10.71
N LEU A 18 13.98 7.75 -11.42
CA LEU A 18 13.19 8.07 -12.61
C LEU A 18 12.06 9.07 -12.28
N PHE A 19 11.42 8.88 -11.13
CA PHE A 19 10.38 9.81 -10.68
C PHE A 19 10.97 11.18 -10.33
N GLY A 20 12.09 11.22 -9.61
CA GLY A 20 12.78 12.45 -9.24
C GLY A 20 13.25 13.26 -10.48
N GLU A 21 13.77 12.57 -11.52
CA GLU A 21 14.10 13.20 -12.79
C GLU A 21 12.87 13.81 -13.46
N GLY A 22 11.71 13.11 -13.42
CA GLY A 22 10.44 13.65 -13.92
C GLY A 22 9.96 14.85 -13.11
N LEU A 23 10.05 14.78 -11.78
CA LEU A 23 9.64 15.86 -10.88
C LEU A 23 10.52 17.12 -11.06
N ALA A 24 11.81 16.93 -11.37
CA ALA A 24 12.74 18.04 -11.61
C ALA A 24 12.40 18.87 -12.85
N LEU A 25 11.61 18.34 -13.80
CA LEU A 25 11.14 19.08 -14.98
C LEU A 25 10.11 20.14 -14.61
N ASP A 26 9.36 19.93 -13.55
CA ASP A 26 8.42 20.92 -13.00
C ASP A 26 8.40 20.83 -11.46
N LYS A 27 9.26 21.60 -10.82
CA LYS A 27 9.41 21.62 -9.36
C LYS A 27 8.15 22.07 -8.61
N SER A 28 7.22 22.79 -9.27
CA SER A 28 5.97 23.21 -8.66
C SER A 28 5.02 22.04 -8.36
N MET A 29 5.25 20.90 -8.99
CA MET A 29 4.49 19.68 -8.70
C MET A 29 4.76 19.13 -7.29
N ARG A 30 5.96 19.37 -6.72
CA ARG A 30 6.28 18.87 -5.36
C ARG A 30 5.28 19.35 -4.31
N ASP A 31 4.85 20.60 -4.39
CA ASP A 31 3.90 21.19 -3.46
C ASP A 31 2.46 20.71 -3.65
N GLN A 32 2.18 20.00 -4.75
CA GLN A 32 0.85 19.50 -5.09
C GLN A 32 0.68 18.02 -4.81
N ILE A 33 1.76 17.30 -4.42
CA ILE A 33 1.75 15.87 -4.20
C ILE A 33 2.31 15.51 -2.83
N GLU A 34 1.82 14.40 -2.30
CA GLU A 34 2.36 13.71 -1.14
C GLU A 34 3.20 12.52 -1.63
N ILE A 35 4.42 12.43 -1.16
CA ILE A 35 5.34 11.33 -1.50
C ILE A 35 5.35 10.32 -0.35
N VAL A 36 4.91 9.11 -0.65
CA VAL A 36 5.05 7.94 0.21
C VAL A 36 6.21 7.10 -0.31
N THR A 37 7.16 6.74 0.53
CA THR A 37 8.17 5.73 0.18
C THR A 37 8.40 4.76 1.34
N LYS A 38 9.17 3.71 1.12
CA LYS A 38 9.34 2.59 2.04
C LYS A 38 10.80 2.17 2.11
N CYS A 39 11.20 1.65 3.26
CA CYS A 39 12.53 1.09 3.48
C CYS A 39 12.43 -0.27 4.19
N ASP A 40 13.55 -0.90 4.43
CA ASP A 40 13.85 -2.12 5.18
C ASP A 40 14.15 -3.37 4.35
N ILE A 41 13.64 -3.50 3.13
CA ILE A 41 13.94 -4.67 2.32
C ILE A 41 15.33 -4.52 1.70
N LYS A 42 16.16 -5.54 1.90
CA LYS A 42 17.48 -5.66 1.29
C LYS A 42 17.44 -6.74 0.20
N LEU A 43 17.63 -6.31 -1.06
CA LEU A 43 17.68 -7.25 -2.20
C LEU A 43 19.12 -7.64 -2.48
N CYS A 44 19.43 -8.95 -2.43
CA CYS A 44 20.70 -9.46 -2.93
C CYS A 44 20.76 -9.44 -4.47
N GLY A 45 21.93 -9.36 -5.04
CA GLY A 45 22.15 -9.35 -6.48
C GLY A 45 23.30 -8.45 -6.88
N ASP A 46 23.39 -8.08 -8.17
CA ASP A 46 24.53 -7.37 -8.74
C ASP A 46 24.82 -6.00 -8.07
N LYS A 47 23.80 -5.31 -7.61
CA LYS A 47 23.95 -4.05 -6.85
C LYS A 47 24.44 -4.25 -5.41
N ASN A 48 24.31 -5.48 -4.90
CA ASN A 48 24.67 -5.83 -3.52
C ASN A 48 25.33 -7.22 -3.48
N PRO A 49 26.53 -7.38 -4.07
CA PRO A 49 27.16 -8.69 -4.28
C PRO A 49 27.57 -9.40 -2.97
N ASP A 50 27.73 -8.65 -1.89
CA ASP A 50 28.14 -9.20 -0.59
C ASP A 50 26.96 -9.87 0.15
N TRP A 51 25.71 -9.58 -0.23
CA TRP A 51 24.56 -10.18 0.41
C TRP A 51 24.21 -11.54 -0.22
N LYS A 52 23.97 -12.52 0.64
CA LYS A 52 23.69 -13.91 0.21
C LYS A 52 22.22 -14.22 0.06
N VAL A 53 21.36 -13.47 0.75
CA VAL A 53 19.89 -13.65 0.75
C VAL A 53 19.20 -12.29 0.80
N ASN A 54 17.98 -12.22 0.28
CA ASN A 54 17.10 -11.11 0.58
C ASN A 54 16.73 -11.16 2.07
N HIS A 55 16.78 -10.02 2.73
CA HIS A 55 16.45 -9.92 4.16
C HIS A 55 15.83 -8.57 4.48
N TYR A 56 15.29 -8.45 5.68
CA TYR A 56 14.80 -7.19 6.23
C TYR A 56 15.86 -6.57 7.14
N ASN A 57 15.87 -5.27 7.24
CA ASN A 57 16.77 -4.55 8.14
C ASN A 57 16.11 -3.25 8.63
N THR A 58 15.62 -3.25 9.86
CA THR A 58 14.98 -2.11 10.51
C THR A 58 15.90 -1.38 11.46
N SER A 59 17.22 -1.63 11.39
CA SER A 59 18.20 -0.88 12.21
C SER A 59 18.20 0.61 11.86
N LYS A 60 18.51 1.45 12.84
CA LYS A 60 18.67 2.90 12.70
C LYS A 60 19.56 3.27 11.50
N ASN A 61 20.73 2.63 11.44
CA ASN A 61 21.70 2.93 10.37
C ASN A 61 21.10 2.71 9.00
N HIS A 62 20.37 1.59 8.80
CA HIS A 62 19.76 1.29 7.51
C HIS A 62 18.58 2.24 7.18
N ILE A 63 17.70 2.50 8.14
CA ILE A 63 16.57 3.42 7.92
C ILE A 63 17.08 4.81 7.53
N VAL A 64 18.08 5.35 8.25
CA VAL A 64 18.65 6.66 7.94
C VAL A 64 19.35 6.68 6.57
N GLU A 65 20.12 5.63 6.24
CA GLU A 65 20.75 5.48 4.92
C GLU A 65 19.69 5.45 3.81
N SER A 66 18.65 4.62 3.95
CA SER A 66 17.57 4.50 2.97
C SER A 66 16.85 5.84 2.75
N VAL A 67 16.50 6.55 3.82
CA VAL A 67 15.88 7.89 3.73
C VAL A 67 16.78 8.87 2.99
N ASN A 68 18.07 8.93 3.29
CA ASN A 68 18.99 9.82 2.60
C ASN A 68 19.11 9.49 1.11
N ASN A 69 19.15 8.21 0.77
CA ASN A 69 19.19 7.75 -0.61
C ASN A 69 17.88 8.06 -1.35
N SER A 70 16.72 7.87 -0.71
CA SER A 70 15.41 8.21 -1.28
C SER A 70 15.28 9.71 -1.55
N LEU A 71 15.67 10.56 -0.59
CA LEU A 71 15.68 12.02 -0.79
C LEU A 71 16.54 12.44 -1.98
N ALA A 72 17.74 11.85 -2.10
CA ALA A 72 18.66 12.13 -3.21
C ALA A 72 18.10 11.67 -4.57
N ARG A 73 17.53 10.46 -4.65
CA ARG A 73 16.95 9.91 -5.88
C ARG A 73 15.70 10.66 -6.30
N LEU A 74 14.80 10.94 -5.36
CA LEU A 74 13.57 11.70 -5.60
C LEU A 74 13.82 13.18 -5.86
N GLN A 75 15.04 13.68 -5.57
CA GLN A 75 15.45 15.09 -5.69
C GLN A 75 14.54 16.03 -4.87
N VAL A 76 14.20 15.63 -3.64
CA VAL A 76 13.37 16.37 -2.70
C VAL A 76 14.06 16.57 -1.36
N GLU A 77 13.62 17.57 -0.59
CA GLU A 77 14.19 17.86 0.72
C GLU A 77 13.52 17.05 1.84
N ASP A 78 12.28 16.65 1.65
CA ASP A 78 11.48 15.89 2.61
C ASP A 78 10.61 14.82 1.96
N ILE A 79 10.25 13.80 2.75
CA ILE A 79 9.30 12.74 2.44
C ILE A 79 8.05 12.96 3.30
N ASP A 80 6.86 12.90 2.68
CA ASP A 80 5.62 13.10 3.42
C ASP A 80 5.30 11.90 4.32
N VAL A 81 5.47 10.67 3.82
CA VAL A 81 5.23 9.46 4.60
C VAL A 81 6.32 8.41 4.33
N LEU A 82 6.99 7.95 5.37
CA LEU A 82 7.90 6.81 5.32
C LEU A 82 7.23 5.58 5.92
N LEU A 83 7.28 4.45 5.22
CA LEU A 83 6.78 3.17 5.73
C LEU A 83 7.92 2.18 5.99
N ILE A 84 7.82 1.42 7.09
CA ILE A 84 8.51 0.13 7.18
C ILE A 84 7.80 -0.81 6.21
N HIS A 85 8.54 -1.34 5.21
CA HIS A 85 7.95 -2.03 4.06
C HIS A 85 7.40 -3.42 4.41
N ARG A 86 8.10 -4.13 5.31
CA ARG A 86 7.70 -5.45 5.80
C ARG A 86 7.98 -5.60 7.29
N PRO A 87 7.21 -6.44 8.00
CA PRO A 87 7.56 -6.79 9.37
C PRO A 87 8.92 -7.51 9.40
N ASP A 88 9.87 -6.95 10.12
CA ASP A 88 11.16 -7.57 10.38
C ASP A 88 11.09 -8.37 11.69
N ALA A 89 11.45 -9.65 11.65
CA ALA A 89 11.48 -10.51 12.84
C ALA A 89 12.55 -10.06 13.87
N LEU A 90 13.52 -9.26 13.43
CA LEU A 90 14.60 -8.72 14.28
C LEU A 90 14.38 -7.23 14.63
N MET A 91 13.20 -6.68 14.34
CA MET A 91 12.90 -5.28 14.64
C MET A 91 12.94 -5.01 16.15
N ASP A 92 13.77 -4.06 16.55
CA ASP A 92 13.68 -3.42 17.85
C ASP A 92 12.78 -2.18 17.73
N ALA A 93 11.62 -2.23 18.37
CA ALA A 93 10.61 -1.17 18.27
C ALA A 93 11.06 0.14 18.92
N ASP A 94 11.93 0.09 19.96
CA ASP A 94 12.49 1.27 20.61
C ASP A 94 13.51 1.95 19.68
N GLU A 95 14.39 1.19 19.01
CA GLU A 95 15.34 1.73 18.03
C GLU A 95 14.63 2.38 16.84
N VAL A 96 13.58 1.73 16.31
CA VAL A 96 12.77 2.30 15.20
C VAL A 96 12.08 3.59 15.64
N ALA A 97 11.49 3.61 16.84
CA ALA A 97 10.79 4.80 17.35
C ALA A 97 11.74 5.99 17.55
N GLU A 98 12.93 5.74 18.12
CA GLU A 98 13.98 6.77 18.24
C GLU A 98 14.39 7.31 16.86
N THR A 99 14.60 6.41 15.89
CA THR A 99 14.98 6.77 14.52
C THR A 99 13.91 7.64 13.85
N PHE A 100 12.63 7.29 14.00
CA PHE A 100 11.52 8.07 13.48
C PHE A 100 11.45 9.47 14.11
N SER A 101 11.66 9.56 15.43
CA SER A 101 11.71 10.84 16.14
C SER A 101 12.83 11.74 15.61
N GLU A 102 14.02 11.21 15.42
CA GLU A 102 15.15 11.96 14.87
C GLU A 102 14.91 12.44 13.44
N LEU A 103 14.42 11.55 12.55
CA LEU A 103 14.10 11.89 11.16
C LEU A 103 13.05 12.99 11.06
N LYS A 104 12.06 12.96 11.96
CA LYS A 104 11.03 14.01 12.06
C LYS A 104 11.61 15.32 12.58
N GLN A 105 12.45 15.26 13.60
CA GLN A 105 13.06 16.44 14.20
C GLN A 105 13.97 17.19 13.22
N VAL A 106 14.71 16.47 12.38
CA VAL A 106 15.55 17.08 11.33
C VAL A 106 14.78 17.46 10.06
N GLY A 107 13.46 17.23 10.01
CA GLY A 107 12.58 17.65 8.92
C GLY A 107 12.64 16.76 7.66
N LYS A 108 13.31 15.60 7.72
CA LYS A 108 13.44 14.71 6.55
C LYS A 108 12.20 13.88 6.26
N VAL A 109 11.40 13.57 7.29
CA VAL A 109 10.17 12.78 7.17
C VAL A 109 9.08 13.43 8.02
N LYS A 110 7.91 13.66 7.43
CA LYS A 110 6.79 14.31 8.13
C LYS A 110 5.96 13.33 8.95
N HIS A 111 5.66 12.17 8.37
CA HIS A 111 4.81 11.14 8.96
C HIS A 111 5.36 9.74 8.75
N PHE A 112 4.96 8.82 9.61
CA PHE A 112 5.40 7.44 9.56
C PHE A 112 4.22 6.48 9.51
N GLY A 113 4.43 5.34 8.88
CA GLY A 113 3.49 4.24 8.81
C GLY A 113 4.23 2.92 8.64
N VAL A 114 3.46 1.88 8.39
CA VAL A 114 3.98 0.52 8.18
C VAL A 114 3.29 -0.13 6.98
N SER A 115 3.83 -1.25 6.54
CA SER A 115 3.21 -2.06 5.50
C SER A 115 3.22 -3.55 5.91
N ASN A 116 2.09 -4.22 5.71
CA ASN A 116 1.89 -5.64 6.00
C ASN A 116 2.09 -6.05 7.48
N PHE A 117 1.94 -5.11 8.39
CA PHE A 117 1.98 -5.41 9.82
C PHE A 117 0.67 -6.04 10.28
N THR A 118 0.79 -7.10 11.08
CA THR A 118 -0.34 -7.66 11.82
C THR A 118 -0.81 -6.69 12.90
N PRO A 119 -2.02 -6.87 13.48
CA PRO A 119 -2.50 -6.02 14.57
C PRO A 119 -1.49 -5.86 15.70
N ARG A 120 -0.88 -6.95 16.15
CA ARG A 120 0.08 -6.93 17.27
C ARG A 120 1.40 -6.25 16.92
N GLN A 121 1.88 -6.40 15.69
CA GLN A 121 3.09 -5.70 15.25
C GLN A 121 2.84 -4.19 15.13
N PHE A 122 1.66 -3.79 14.63
CA PHE A 122 1.25 -2.39 14.57
C PHE A 122 1.16 -1.78 15.98
N GLU A 123 0.47 -2.45 16.91
CA GLU A 123 0.34 -2.01 18.30
C GLU A 123 1.69 -1.92 19.00
N LEU A 124 2.60 -2.88 18.77
CA LEU A 124 3.94 -2.86 19.34
C LEU A 124 4.70 -1.59 18.94
N LEU A 125 4.82 -1.30 17.66
CA LEU A 125 5.53 -0.09 17.23
C LEU A 125 4.80 1.18 17.66
N GLN A 126 3.47 1.23 17.51
CA GLN A 126 2.67 2.39 17.95
C GLN A 126 2.85 2.69 19.44
N SER A 127 3.03 1.67 20.27
CA SER A 127 3.23 1.86 21.72
C SER A 127 4.55 2.54 22.11
N ARG A 128 5.47 2.69 21.17
CA ARG A 128 6.77 3.35 21.35
C ARG A 128 6.80 4.76 20.74
N LEU A 129 5.76 5.16 20.03
CA LEU A 129 5.70 6.42 19.31
C LEU A 129 4.78 7.43 20.00
N ASP A 130 5.24 8.66 20.14
CA ASP A 130 4.42 9.78 20.62
C ASP A 130 3.39 10.23 19.55
N ALA A 131 3.74 10.09 18.26
CA ALA A 131 2.86 10.41 17.14
C ALA A 131 2.20 9.14 16.57
N PRO A 132 0.97 9.23 16.05
CA PRO A 132 0.32 8.08 15.45
C PRO A 132 1.01 7.63 14.15
N LEU A 133 1.07 6.31 13.93
CA LEU A 133 1.30 5.73 12.63
C LEU A 133 0.11 6.10 11.73
N VAL A 134 0.38 6.71 10.57
CA VAL A 134 -0.69 7.28 9.73
C VAL A 134 -1.36 6.27 8.81
N THR A 135 -0.73 5.13 8.57
CA THR A 135 -1.28 4.06 7.74
C THR A 135 -0.61 2.71 8.01
N ASN A 136 -1.31 1.64 7.68
CA ASN A 136 -0.74 0.32 7.37
C ASN A 136 -1.10 0.01 5.91
N GLN A 137 -0.08 -0.15 5.06
CA GLN A 137 -0.29 -0.48 3.66
C GLN A 137 -0.39 -2.00 3.51
N VAL A 138 -1.57 -2.52 3.14
CA VAL A 138 -1.88 -3.95 3.17
C VAL A 138 -2.52 -4.42 1.88
N GLU A 139 -2.40 -5.71 1.58
CA GLU A 139 -3.06 -6.31 0.43
C GLU A 139 -4.57 -6.42 0.67
N ILE A 140 -5.36 -5.82 -0.22
CA ILE A 140 -6.82 -5.95 -0.19
C ILE A 140 -7.33 -6.15 -1.61
N ASN A 141 -7.86 -7.32 -1.89
CA ASN A 141 -8.52 -7.62 -3.16
C ASN A 141 -9.55 -8.75 -3.00
N PRO A 142 -10.42 -8.98 -3.99
CA PRO A 142 -11.45 -10.00 -3.95
C PRO A 142 -10.95 -11.46 -3.83
N LEU A 143 -9.66 -11.72 -3.99
CA LEU A 143 -9.05 -13.06 -3.87
C LEU A 143 -8.33 -13.26 -2.54
N ASN A 144 -8.08 -12.18 -1.78
CA ASN A 144 -7.36 -12.21 -0.50
C ASN A 144 -8.14 -11.47 0.58
N PHE A 145 -8.46 -12.17 1.67
CA PHE A 145 -9.20 -11.65 2.82
C PHE A 145 -8.39 -11.68 4.12
N ASP A 146 -7.08 -11.96 4.06
CA ASP A 146 -6.25 -12.15 5.25
C ASP A 146 -6.41 -10.99 6.24
N VAL A 147 -6.31 -9.74 5.78
CA VAL A 147 -6.42 -8.55 6.64
C VAL A 147 -7.84 -8.24 7.12
N VAL A 148 -8.86 -8.86 6.52
CA VAL A 148 -10.25 -8.83 7.01
C VAL A 148 -10.41 -9.85 8.12
N ASP A 149 -9.85 -11.05 7.93
CA ASP A 149 -10.05 -12.21 8.80
C ASP A 149 -9.14 -12.16 10.04
N ASP A 150 -7.96 -11.51 9.98
CA ASP A 150 -6.99 -11.43 11.08
C ASP A 150 -7.21 -10.25 12.05
N GLY A 151 -8.19 -9.38 11.76
CA GLY A 151 -8.52 -8.22 12.58
C GLY A 151 -7.67 -6.97 12.27
N THR A 152 -6.82 -6.98 11.24
CA THR A 152 -6.02 -5.80 10.84
C THR A 152 -6.92 -4.60 10.52
N LEU A 153 -7.97 -4.80 9.72
CA LEU A 153 -8.88 -3.71 9.36
C LEU A 153 -9.73 -3.23 10.55
N ASP A 154 -10.05 -4.11 11.50
CA ASP A 154 -10.77 -3.75 12.71
C ASP A 154 -9.93 -2.86 13.62
N LEU A 155 -8.65 -3.20 13.82
CA LEU A 155 -7.71 -2.37 14.57
C LEU A 155 -7.55 -0.99 13.91
N LEU A 156 -7.34 -0.94 12.60
CA LEU A 156 -7.17 0.32 11.88
C LEU A 156 -8.44 1.19 11.97
N GLN A 157 -9.62 0.58 11.88
CA GLN A 157 -10.88 1.28 12.10
C GLN A 157 -10.99 1.81 13.54
N GLN A 158 -10.64 1.01 14.55
CA GLN A 158 -10.63 1.42 15.96
C GLN A 158 -9.73 2.65 16.17
N LEU A 159 -8.53 2.64 15.58
CA LEU A 159 -7.57 3.73 15.69
C LEU A 159 -7.85 4.91 14.74
N ARG A 160 -8.87 4.81 13.87
CA ARG A 160 -9.19 5.78 12.81
C ARG A 160 -8.03 6.01 11.83
N VAL A 161 -7.24 4.99 11.60
CA VAL A 161 -6.15 4.94 10.63
C VAL A 161 -6.69 4.39 9.33
N LYS A 162 -6.53 5.13 8.22
CA LYS A 162 -6.94 4.65 6.89
C LYS A 162 -5.85 3.76 6.30
N PRO A 163 -6.14 2.50 5.95
CA PRO A 163 -5.16 1.67 5.25
C PRO A 163 -4.96 2.13 3.81
N MET A 164 -3.77 1.89 3.28
CA MET A 164 -3.50 1.92 1.85
C MET A 164 -3.63 0.49 1.32
N ALA A 165 -4.41 0.30 0.26
CA ALA A 165 -4.68 -1.03 -0.28
C ALA A 165 -3.82 -1.28 -1.52
N TRP A 166 -2.80 -2.14 -1.39
CA TRP A 166 -2.01 -2.57 -2.54
C TRP A 166 -2.60 -3.81 -3.20
N SER A 167 -2.23 -4.02 -4.47
CA SER A 167 -2.66 -5.18 -5.28
C SER A 167 -4.19 -5.38 -5.37
N CYS A 168 -4.96 -4.29 -5.43
CA CYS A 168 -6.43 -4.37 -5.49
C CYS A 168 -6.95 -5.25 -6.65
N LEU A 169 -6.19 -5.33 -7.74
CA LEU A 169 -6.50 -6.18 -8.90
C LEU A 169 -5.79 -7.55 -8.84
N ALA A 170 -5.25 -7.95 -7.68
CA ALA A 170 -4.55 -9.23 -7.47
C ALA A 170 -3.46 -9.51 -8.52
N GLY A 171 -2.62 -8.50 -8.85
CA GLY A 171 -1.60 -8.63 -9.88
C GLY A 171 -2.15 -8.95 -11.28
N GLY A 172 -3.43 -8.69 -11.53
CA GLY A 172 -4.10 -9.01 -12.80
C GLY A 172 -4.73 -10.40 -12.87
N SER A 173 -4.52 -11.26 -11.86
CA SER A 173 -5.05 -12.63 -11.86
C SER A 173 -6.58 -12.71 -11.82
N ILE A 174 -7.26 -11.67 -11.37
CA ILE A 174 -8.73 -11.58 -11.44
C ILE A 174 -9.20 -11.64 -12.90
N PHE A 175 -8.48 -11.02 -13.84
CA PHE A 175 -8.89 -10.93 -15.25
C PHE A 175 -8.64 -12.21 -16.03
N ASN A 176 -7.55 -12.91 -15.77
CA ASN A 176 -7.08 -14.02 -16.60
C ASN A 176 -6.71 -15.29 -15.81
N GLY A 177 -6.88 -15.30 -14.51
CA GLY A 177 -6.61 -16.47 -13.69
C GLY A 177 -7.60 -17.61 -13.99
N LEU A 178 -7.09 -18.85 -13.95
CA LEU A 178 -7.85 -20.07 -14.32
C LEU A 178 -8.28 -20.90 -13.11
N LYS A 179 -7.91 -20.52 -11.89
CA LYS A 179 -8.40 -21.19 -10.69
C LYS A 179 -9.91 -20.98 -10.55
N GLU A 180 -10.59 -21.96 -9.98
CA GLU A 180 -12.03 -21.90 -9.78
C GLU A 180 -12.49 -20.66 -9.00
N GLN A 181 -11.75 -20.25 -7.97
CA GLN A 181 -11.99 -19.00 -7.25
C GLN A 181 -11.94 -17.77 -8.19
N HIS A 182 -10.93 -17.70 -9.06
CA HIS A 182 -10.77 -16.58 -9.99
C HIS A 182 -11.95 -16.48 -10.94
N ILE A 183 -12.44 -17.61 -11.44
CA ILE A 183 -13.58 -17.69 -12.35
C ILE A 183 -14.85 -17.21 -11.64
N ARG A 184 -15.16 -17.78 -10.47
CA ARG A 184 -16.35 -17.38 -9.70
C ARG A 184 -16.35 -15.87 -9.35
N VAL A 185 -15.20 -15.35 -8.90
CA VAL A 185 -15.08 -13.93 -8.55
C VAL A 185 -15.24 -13.05 -9.78
N ARG A 186 -14.64 -13.40 -10.91
CA ARG A 186 -14.75 -12.63 -12.14
C ARG A 186 -16.19 -12.61 -12.66
N ASP A 187 -16.87 -13.77 -12.69
CA ASP A 187 -18.25 -13.87 -13.15
C ASP A 187 -19.18 -13.02 -12.28
N GLU A 188 -18.97 -13.01 -10.96
CA GLU A 188 -19.75 -12.18 -10.04
C GLU A 188 -19.47 -10.68 -10.21
N LEU A 189 -18.20 -10.31 -10.41
CA LEU A 189 -17.82 -8.93 -10.67
C LEU A 189 -18.42 -8.41 -11.99
N GLU A 190 -18.50 -9.24 -13.02
CA GLU A 190 -19.17 -8.88 -14.28
C GLU A 190 -20.68 -8.67 -14.10
N ALA A 191 -21.35 -9.53 -13.33
CA ALA A 191 -22.77 -9.36 -13.02
C ALA A 191 -23.01 -8.03 -12.27
N ILE A 192 -22.20 -7.73 -11.27
CA ILE A 192 -22.29 -6.47 -10.51
C ILE A 192 -21.96 -5.28 -11.41
N ARG A 193 -20.98 -5.40 -12.31
CA ARG A 193 -20.64 -4.35 -13.29
C ARG A 193 -21.86 -3.92 -14.10
N GLU A 194 -22.62 -4.89 -14.60
CA GLU A 194 -23.85 -4.62 -15.35
C GLU A 194 -24.93 -3.94 -14.49
N GLU A 195 -25.13 -4.42 -13.25
CA GLU A 195 -26.11 -3.88 -12.33
C GLU A 195 -25.85 -2.40 -11.97
N VAL A 196 -24.58 -2.03 -11.76
CA VAL A 196 -24.20 -0.67 -11.36
C VAL A 196 -23.85 0.24 -12.54
N GLY A 197 -23.88 -0.28 -13.78
CA GLY A 197 -23.54 0.46 -14.98
C GLY A 197 -22.07 0.87 -15.08
N ALA A 198 -21.17 0.10 -14.43
CA ALA A 198 -19.73 0.36 -14.51
C ALA A 198 -19.18 -0.02 -15.89
N GLN A 199 -18.13 0.67 -16.33
CA GLN A 199 -17.50 0.41 -17.64
C GLN A 199 -16.63 -0.87 -17.62
N SER A 200 -16.08 -1.23 -16.45
CA SER A 200 -15.16 -2.36 -16.30
C SER A 200 -15.19 -2.93 -14.88
N ILE A 201 -14.76 -4.18 -14.73
CA ILE A 201 -14.73 -4.83 -13.41
C ILE A 201 -13.70 -4.22 -12.44
N ASP A 202 -12.64 -3.60 -12.94
CA ASP A 202 -11.68 -2.90 -12.09
C ASP A 202 -12.33 -1.71 -11.36
N GLN A 203 -13.29 -1.00 -11.97
CA GLN A 203 -14.10 0.00 -11.27
C GLN A 203 -14.91 -0.63 -10.12
N VAL A 204 -15.54 -1.78 -10.35
CA VAL A 204 -16.27 -2.51 -9.31
C VAL A 204 -15.34 -2.94 -8.18
N ILE A 205 -14.13 -3.43 -8.51
CA ILE A 205 -13.14 -3.84 -7.52
C ILE A 205 -12.70 -2.65 -6.64
N TYR A 206 -12.40 -1.50 -7.23
CA TYR A 206 -12.04 -0.31 -6.46
C TYR A 206 -13.19 0.18 -5.56
N ALA A 207 -14.43 0.13 -6.04
CA ALA A 207 -15.61 0.44 -5.26
C ALA A 207 -15.80 -0.57 -4.11
N TRP A 208 -15.56 -1.87 -4.36
CA TRP A 208 -15.63 -2.95 -3.40
C TRP A 208 -14.60 -2.76 -2.27
N VAL A 209 -13.34 -2.46 -2.57
CA VAL A 209 -12.30 -2.16 -1.59
C VAL A 209 -12.71 -0.96 -0.73
N ARG A 210 -13.12 0.13 -1.34
CA ARG A 210 -13.52 1.37 -0.66
C ARG A 210 -14.79 1.24 0.20
N ARG A 211 -15.59 0.19 -0.03
CA ARG A 211 -16.82 -0.07 0.74
C ARG A 211 -16.53 -0.51 2.17
N LEU A 212 -15.33 -1.02 2.46
CA LEU A 212 -14.91 -1.42 3.80
C LEU A 212 -14.99 -0.24 4.79
N PRO A 213 -15.42 -0.47 6.05
CA PRO A 213 -15.60 0.60 7.04
C PRO A 213 -14.31 1.37 7.36
N SER A 214 -13.14 0.72 7.31
CA SER A 214 -11.82 1.34 7.49
C SER A 214 -11.43 2.32 6.37
N LYS A 215 -12.26 2.39 5.28
CA LYS A 215 -12.07 3.30 4.14
C LYS A 215 -10.69 3.21 3.50
N PRO A 216 -10.28 2.01 3.04
CA PRO A 216 -8.99 1.85 2.39
C PRO A 216 -8.85 2.76 1.17
N MET A 217 -7.63 3.23 0.94
CA MET A 217 -7.23 3.97 -0.26
C MET A 217 -6.57 3.00 -1.25
N PRO A 218 -7.20 2.66 -2.39
CA PRO A 218 -6.60 1.82 -3.40
C PRO A 218 -5.35 2.46 -4.00
N ILE A 219 -4.26 1.68 -4.07
CA ILE A 219 -3.04 2.05 -4.80
C ILE A 219 -3.16 1.52 -6.23
N ILE A 220 -3.01 2.43 -7.19
CA ILE A 220 -3.11 2.10 -8.61
C ILE A 220 -1.73 1.73 -9.13
N GLY A 221 -1.53 0.45 -9.46
CA GLY A 221 -0.28 -0.08 -10.00
C GLY A 221 -0.18 0.06 -11.53
N SER A 222 -0.53 1.21 -12.10
CA SER A 222 -0.49 1.41 -13.56
C SER A 222 0.07 2.78 -13.93
N GLY A 223 1.01 2.80 -14.90
CA GLY A 223 1.47 4.02 -15.55
C GLY A 223 0.61 4.44 -16.77
N LYS A 224 -0.50 3.74 -17.06
CA LYS A 224 -1.39 4.10 -18.17
C LYS A 224 -2.46 5.07 -17.67
N ILE A 225 -2.54 6.25 -18.31
CA ILE A 225 -3.46 7.33 -17.94
C ILE A 225 -4.92 6.84 -17.96
N GLU A 226 -5.28 6.04 -18.95
CA GLU A 226 -6.64 5.50 -19.09
C GLU A 226 -7.04 4.66 -17.87
N ARG A 227 -6.12 3.86 -17.32
CA ARG A 227 -6.37 3.05 -16.12
C ARG A 227 -6.45 3.90 -14.85
N VAL A 228 -5.67 4.97 -14.80
CA VAL A 228 -5.77 5.95 -13.70
C VAL A 228 -7.14 6.62 -13.75
N GLN A 229 -7.61 7.03 -14.95
CA GLN A 229 -8.93 7.61 -15.12
C GLN A 229 -10.04 6.62 -14.72
N THR A 230 -9.95 5.36 -15.16
CA THR A 230 -10.89 4.29 -14.77
C THR A 230 -11.00 4.17 -13.23
N ALA A 231 -9.87 4.24 -12.52
CA ALA A 231 -9.88 4.17 -11.06
C ALA A 231 -10.48 5.43 -10.41
N ILE A 232 -10.30 6.62 -11.02
CA ILE A 232 -10.95 7.86 -10.57
C ILE A 232 -12.46 7.76 -10.77
N ASP A 233 -12.91 7.28 -11.91
CA ASP A 233 -14.34 7.13 -12.24
C ASP A 233 -15.04 6.16 -11.27
N ALA A 234 -14.32 5.17 -10.74
CA ALA A 234 -14.81 4.26 -9.70
C ALA A 234 -15.23 4.97 -8.39
N LEU A 235 -14.81 6.22 -8.18
CA LEU A 235 -15.21 7.00 -7.01
C LEU A 235 -16.72 7.29 -6.97
N SER A 236 -17.39 7.29 -8.11
CA SER A 236 -18.83 7.51 -8.23
C SER A 236 -19.66 6.23 -8.03
N ILE A 237 -19.02 5.06 -7.95
CA ILE A 237 -19.71 3.78 -7.83
C ILE A 237 -19.89 3.44 -6.34
N GLU A 238 -21.12 3.17 -5.96
CA GLU A 238 -21.49 2.68 -4.62
C GLU A 238 -22.08 1.29 -4.72
N LEU A 239 -21.47 0.34 -4.02
CA LEU A 239 -22.00 -1.01 -3.92
C LEU A 239 -22.93 -1.15 -2.71
N THR A 240 -24.02 -1.88 -2.89
CA THR A 240 -24.86 -2.31 -1.76
C THR A 240 -24.10 -3.29 -0.88
N ARG A 241 -24.63 -3.52 0.35
CA ARG A 241 -24.09 -4.56 1.22
C ARG A 241 -24.18 -5.94 0.59
N GLU A 242 -25.27 -6.25 -0.08
CA GLU A 242 -25.48 -7.54 -0.76
C GLU A 242 -24.47 -7.74 -1.90
N GLN A 243 -24.24 -6.76 -2.75
CA GLN A 243 -23.23 -6.84 -3.82
C GLN A 243 -21.83 -7.06 -3.26
N TRP A 244 -21.48 -6.42 -2.15
CA TRP A 244 -20.19 -6.66 -1.49
C TRP A 244 -20.05 -8.12 -1.03
N PHE A 245 -21.08 -8.67 -0.37
CA PHE A 245 -21.07 -10.06 0.10
C PHE A 245 -21.16 -11.09 -1.01
N ARG A 246 -21.79 -10.78 -2.16
CA ARG A 246 -21.78 -11.65 -3.33
C ARG A 246 -20.35 -11.91 -3.83
N VAL A 247 -19.50 -10.87 -3.89
CA VAL A 247 -18.08 -11.01 -4.20
C VAL A 247 -17.36 -11.85 -3.12
N TRP A 248 -17.67 -11.64 -1.85
CA TRP A 248 -17.13 -12.43 -0.73
C TRP A 248 -17.49 -13.92 -0.88
N ILE A 249 -18.77 -14.24 -1.15
CA ILE A 249 -19.27 -15.61 -1.37
C ILE A 249 -18.57 -16.25 -2.57
N ALA A 250 -18.46 -15.54 -3.68
CA ALA A 250 -17.77 -16.03 -4.88
C ALA A 250 -16.31 -16.37 -4.59
N SER A 251 -15.65 -15.55 -3.77
CA SER A 251 -14.26 -15.79 -3.38
C SER A 251 -14.11 -16.97 -2.41
N LYS A 252 -14.87 -16.99 -1.32
CA LYS A 252 -14.79 -18.06 -0.29
C LYS A 252 -15.31 -19.40 -0.82
N GLY A 253 -16.21 -19.40 -1.80
CA GLY A 253 -16.82 -20.63 -2.37
C GLY A 253 -17.95 -21.23 -1.53
N HIS A 254 -18.42 -20.49 -0.53
CA HIS A 254 -19.57 -20.88 0.31
C HIS A 254 -20.33 -19.62 0.78
N GLY A 255 -21.60 -19.77 1.06
CA GLY A 255 -22.43 -18.71 1.63
C GLY A 255 -22.05 -18.37 3.07
N VAL A 256 -22.56 -17.22 3.54
CA VAL A 256 -22.57 -16.92 4.97
C VAL A 256 -23.56 -17.85 5.66
N PRO A 257 -23.28 -18.34 6.89
CA PRO A 257 -24.19 -19.20 7.63
C PRO A 257 -25.45 -18.47 8.06
#